data_29f108fcbbbe19284a1acd6e9e29525b
#
_entry.id   29f108fcbbbe19284a1acd6e9e29525b
#
_cell.length_a   1.000
_cell.length_b   1.000
_cell.length_c   1.000
_cell.angle_alpha   90.00
_cell.angle_beta   90.00
_cell.angle_gamma   90.00
#
_symmetry.space_group_name_H-M   'P 1'
#
loop_
_entity.id
_entity.type
_entity.pdbx_description
1 polymer ?
#
loop_
_entity_poly.entity_id
_entity_poly.type
_entity_poly.pdbx_seq_one_letter_code
_entity_poly.pdbx_strand_id
1 'polypeptide(L)'
;EELLEGWKAALLAADYKGIMTGILHTRNDNVADTVTNEGTDVLYGQDFFYEELLGLRFKITPFSFFQTNSLGAEVLYQTAREFIGDALPSGTDADIAEHGKIVFDLYSGTGTIAQMLSPVAKKVIGVEIIEEAVEAAKENAQLNGLHNCEFIAGDVLKVIDSIEEKPDYIVLDPPRDGINPK
;
A
#
# COMPACT_ATOMS: atom_id res chain seq x y z
N GLU A 1 20.39 27.00 2.04
CA GLU A 1 20.81 26.27 3.27
C GLU A 1 20.30 26.97 4.54
N GLU A 2 20.62 28.25 4.77
CA GLU A 2 20.25 28.99 5.99
C GLU A 2 18.71 29.04 6.21
N LEU A 3 17.91 29.15 5.14
CA LEU A 3 16.45 29.13 5.21
C LEU A 3 15.92 27.75 5.65
N LEU A 4 16.48 26.65 5.13
CA LEU A 4 16.08 25.30 5.50
C LEU A 4 16.41 24.96 6.94
N GLU A 5 17.57 25.39 7.43
CA GLU A 5 17.93 25.23 8.85
C GLU A 5 17.01 26.05 9.77
N GLY A 6 16.61 27.25 9.35
CA GLY A 6 15.61 28.06 10.06
C GLY A 6 14.25 27.37 10.14
N TRP A 7 13.75 26.80 9.04
CA TRP A 7 12.53 26.04 9.00
C TRP A 7 12.59 24.78 9.89
N LYS A 8 13.65 24.01 9.78
CA LYS A 8 13.87 22.82 10.61
C LYS A 8 13.85 23.17 12.10
N ALA A 9 14.58 24.23 12.49
CA ALA A 9 14.59 24.70 13.88
C ALA A 9 13.20 25.11 14.38
N ALA A 10 12.43 25.84 13.56
CA ALA A 10 11.09 26.25 13.89
C ALA A 10 10.13 25.05 14.04
N LEU A 11 10.22 24.07 13.14
CA LEU A 11 9.44 22.84 13.22
C LEU A 11 9.78 22.04 14.47
N LEU A 12 11.05 21.85 14.80
CA LEU A 12 11.47 21.11 15.99
C LEU A 12 11.13 21.79 17.31
N ALA A 13 10.98 23.13 17.29
CA ALA A 13 10.60 23.91 18.47
C ALA A 13 9.09 24.01 18.68
N ALA A 14 8.27 23.62 17.71
CA ALA A 14 6.82 23.71 17.81
C ALA A 14 6.25 22.64 18.77
N ASP A 15 5.17 23.01 19.47
CA ASP A 15 4.47 22.11 20.39
C ASP A 15 3.48 21.23 19.62
N TYR A 16 3.86 19.97 19.42
CA TYR A 16 3.02 18.94 18.74
C TYR A 16 2.39 18.00 19.76
N LYS A 17 1.18 17.53 19.46
CA LYS A 17 0.56 16.42 20.20
C LYS A 17 1.16 15.04 19.87
N GLY A 18 2.06 14.96 18.91
CA GLY A 18 2.73 13.74 18.44
C GLY A 18 4.24 13.84 18.57
N ILE A 19 4.91 12.83 18.06
CA ILE A 19 6.38 12.75 17.99
C ILE A 19 6.80 13.06 16.55
N MET A 20 7.69 14.04 16.38
CA MET A 20 8.32 14.32 15.08
C MET A 20 9.30 13.20 14.75
N THR A 21 8.98 12.38 13.75
CA THR A 21 9.82 11.25 13.33
C THR A 21 10.79 11.62 12.23
N GLY A 22 10.44 12.60 11.39
CA GLY A 22 11.29 13.05 10.31
C GLY A 22 10.86 14.40 9.76
N ILE A 23 11.80 15.10 9.15
CA ILE A 23 11.59 16.31 8.35
C ILE A 23 12.33 16.11 7.04
N LEU A 24 11.61 16.19 5.94
CA LEU A 24 12.14 16.01 4.60
C LEU A 24 11.98 17.26 3.76
N HIS A 25 12.92 17.47 2.88
CA HIS A 25 12.86 18.51 1.86
C HIS A 25 12.94 17.86 0.48
N THR A 26 11.83 17.89 -0.24
CA THR A 26 11.74 17.36 -1.61
C THR A 26 11.78 18.51 -2.61
N ARG A 27 12.66 18.40 -3.61
CA ARG A 27 12.68 19.30 -4.76
C ARG A 27 11.67 18.80 -5.79
N ASN A 28 10.84 19.72 -6.27
CA ASN A 28 9.85 19.44 -7.31
C ASN A 28 9.65 20.71 -8.15
N ASP A 29 10.29 20.76 -9.31
CA ASP A 29 10.16 21.87 -10.28
C ASP A 29 9.13 21.57 -11.38
N ASN A 30 8.36 20.48 -11.25
CA ASN A 30 7.32 20.14 -12.21
C ASN A 30 6.16 21.12 -12.20
N VAL A 31 5.67 21.42 -13.40
CA VAL A 31 4.50 22.28 -13.62
C VAL A 31 3.18 21.55 -13.34
N ALA A 32 3.20 20.21 -13.26
CA ALA A 32 2.03 19.38 -12.97
C ALA A 32 1.82 19.21 -11.46
N ASP A 33 0.57 18.97 -11.03
CA ASP A 33 0.21 18.66 -9.64
C ASP A 33 0.78 17.31 -9.13
N THR A 34 1.64 16.67 -9.93
CA THR A 34 2.29 15.42 -9.57
C THR A 34 3.59 15.71 -8.83
N VAL A 35 3.70 15.22 -7.60
CA VAL A 35 4.95 15.28 -6.85
C VAL A 35 5.91 14.25 -7.43
N THR A 36 6.88 14.72 -8.21
CA THR A 36 8.00 13.88 -8.67
C THR A 36 9.19 14.06 -7.74
N ASN A 37 9.88 12.96 -7.46
CA ASN A 37 11.07 13.00 -6.64
C ASN A 37 12.29 13.40 -7.47
N GLU A 38 12.56 14.71 -7.57
CA GLU A 38 13.78 15.26 -8.16
C GLU A 38 14.95 15.32 -7.16
N GLY A 39 14.76 14.74 -6.00
CA GLY A 39 15.70 14.63 -4.91
C GLY A 39 15.05 15.03 -3.59
N THR A 40 15.19 14.14 -2.60
CA THR A 40 14.70 14.35 -1.24
C THR A 40 15.85 14.28 -0.26
N ASP A 41 16.03 15.34 0.52
CA ASP A 41 17.01 15.44 1.59
C ASP A 41 16.30 15.20 2.94
N VAL A 42 16.86 14.32 3.76
CA VAL A 42 16.40 14.11 5.13
C VAL A 42 17.06 15.16 6.02
N LEU A 43 16.29 16.16 6.44
CA LEU A 43 16.79 17.24 7.32
C LEU A 43 16.85 16.83 8.77
N TYR A 44 15.99 15.89 9.19
CA TYR A 44 15.94 15.36 10.55
C TYR A 44 15.29 13.98 10.56
N GLY A 45 15.75 13.08 11.45
CA GLY A 45 15.14 11.78 11.71
C GLY A 45 15.20 10.83 10.52
N GLN A 46 14.04 10.29 10.14
CA GLN A 46 13.90 9.27 9.12
C GLN A 46 12.90 9.67 8.04
N ASP A 47 12.94 8.98 6.90
CA ASP A 47 12.07 9.23 5.74
C ASP A 47 10.84 8.32 5.67
N PHE A 48 10.50 7.65 6.74
CA PHE A 48 9.34 6.78 6.84
C PHE A 48 8.68 6.88 8.22
N PHE A 49 7.45 6.40 8.30
CA PHE A 49 6.77 6.10 9.55
C PHE A 49 5.99 4.79 9.41
N TYR A 50 5.49 4.28 10.52
CA TYR A 50 4.63 3.10 10.52
C TYR A 50 3.19 3.49 10.86
N GLU A 51 2.24 2.86 10.17
CA GLU A 51 0.83 2.89 10.49
C GLU A 51 0.35 1.45 10.72
N GLU A 52 -0.65 1.29 11.57
CA GLU A 52 -1.25 -0.01 11.84
C GLU A 52 -2.73 0.01 11.41
N LEU A 53 -3.13 -0.97 10.61
CA LEU A 53 -4.51 -1.17 10.15
C LEU A 53 -4.90 -2.62 10.38
N LEU A 54 -6.00 -2.87 11.13
CA LEU A 54 -6.53 -4.20 11.41
C LEU A 54 -5.47 -5.19 11.90
N GLY A 55 -4.49 -4.71 12.67
CA GLY A 55 -3.40 -5.50 13.23
C GLY A 55 -2.22 -5.76 12.29
N LEU A 56 -2.25 -5.25 11.06
CA LEU A 56 -1.12 -5.26 10.13
C LEU A 56 -0.38 -3.93 10.18
N ARG A 57 0.95 -4.00 10.13
CA ARG A 57 1.83 -2.85 10.21
C ARG A 57 2.39 -2.51 8.84
N PHE A 58 2.30 -1.25 8.45
CA PHE A 58 2.77 -0.75 7.16
C PHE A 58 3.86 0.30 7.34
N LYS A 59 4.98 0.11 6.65
CA LYS A 59 6.00 1.14 6.48
C LYS A 59 5.56 2.07 5.36
N ILE A 60 5.39 3.35 5.69
CA ILE A 60 4.92 4.37 4.78
C ILE A 60 6.05 5.36 4.52
N THR A 61 6.33 5.59 3.24
CA THR A 61 7.29 6.59 2.78
C THR A 61 6.56 7.79 2.15
N PRO A 62 7.21 8.93 1.92
CA PRO A 62 6.57 10.12 1.35
C PRO A 62 5.92 9.93 -0.02
N PHE A 63 6.41 8.94 -0.79
CA PHE A 63 5.93 8.65 -2.14
C PHE A 63 5.00 7.44 -2.19
N SER A 64 4.72 6.82 -1.04
CA SER A 64 3.73 5.74 -0.93
C SER A 64 2.34 6.34 -0.83
N PHE A 65 1.41 5.88 -1.67
CA PHE A 65 0.00 6.16 -1.42
C PHE A 65 -0.47 5.35 -0.22
N PHE A 66 -1.12 6.03 0.71
CA PHE A 66 -1.77 5.40 1.86
C PHE A 66 -3.03 6.18 2.23
N GLN A 67 -4.07 5.47 2.68
CA GLN A 67 -5.32 6.12 3.08
C GLN A 67 -5.11 6.99 4.33
N THR A 68 -5.33 8.29 4.19
CA THR A 68 -5.08 9.27 5.28
C THR A 68 -6.05 9.16 6.45
N ASN A 69 -7.24 8.58 6.23
CA ASN A 69 -8.22 8.27 7.27
C ASN A 69 -8.12 6.79 7.65
N SER A 70 -7.20 6.45 8.53
CA SER A 70 -6.94 5.07 8.96
C SER A 70 -8.18 4.36 9.50
N LEU A 71 -8.98 5.03 10.33
CA LEU A 71 -10.22 4.44 10.88
C LEU A 71 -11.26 4.17 9.79
N GLY A 72 -11.40 5.08 8.83
CA GLY A 72 -12.28 4.87 7.66
C GLY A 72 -11.76 3.76 6.75
N ALA A 73 -10.46 3.65 6.58
CA ALA A 73 -9.81 2.60 5.81
C ALA A 73 -10.04 1.22 6.44
N GLU A 74 -9.94 1.09 7.76
CA GLU A 74 -10.25 -0.16 8.46
C GLU A 74 -11.68 -0.64 8.20
N VAL A 75 -12.67 0.26 8.27
CA VAL A 75 -14.07 -0.07 7.96
C VAL A 75 -14.21 -0.53 6.51
N LEU A 76 -13.57 0.17 5.57
CA LEU A 76 -13.60 -0.19 4.14
C LEU A 76 -13.01 -1.59 3.90
N TYR A 77 -11.83 -1.85 4.44
CA TYR A 77 -11.13 -3.12 4.24
C TYR A 77 -11.82 -4.27 4.98
N GLN A 78 -12.36 -4.03 6.16
CA GLN A 78 -13.19 -5.01 6.86
C GLN A 78 -14.43 -5.38 6.03
N THR A 79 -15.11 -4.40 5.45
CA THR A 79 -16.26 -4.64 4.56
C THR A 79 -15.84 -5.45 3.33
N ALA A 80 -14.70 -5.14 2.72
CA ALA A 80 -14.18 -5.93 1.60
C ALA A 80 -13.87 -7.39 2.00
N ARG A 81 -13.29 -7.61 3.19
CA ARG A 81 -13.09 -8.96 3.74
C ARG A 81 -14.40 -9.74 3.89
N GLU A 82 -15.44 -9.09 4.41
CA GLU A 82 -16.76 -9.69 4.60
C GLU A 82 -17.36 -10.15 3.27
N PHE A 83 -17.25 -9.35 2.21
CA PHE A 83 -17.70 -9.74 0.88
C PHE A 83 -16.95 -10.95 0.30
N ILE A 84 -15.66 -11.09 0.58
CA ILE A 84 -14.84 -12.21 0.10
C ILE A 84 -14.95 -13.41 1.05
N GLY A 85 -14.92 -13.15 2.36
CA GLY A 85 -14.88 -14.17 3.40
C GLY A 85 -16.22 -14.85 3.67
N ASP A 86 -17.36 -14.20 3.42
CA ASP A 86 -18.70 -14.82 3.50
C ASP A 86 -18.89 -16.01 2.53
N ALA A 87 -17.98 -16.13 1.56
CA ALA A 87 -17.92 -17.29 0.68
C ALA A 87 -17.17 -18.48 1.31
N LEU A 88 -16.55 -18.33 2.48
CA LEU A 88 -15.84 -19.40 3.19
C LEU A 88 -16.68 -19.87 4.37
N PRO A 89 -16.97 -21.18 4.49
CA PRO A 89 -17.51 -21.73 5.73
C PRO A 89 -16.47 -21.49 6.82
N SER A 90 -16.85 -20.94 7.97
CA SER A 90 -16.09 -20.64 9.19
C SER A 90 -14.65 -21.21 9.18
N GLY A 91 -13.72 -20.49 8.50
CA GLY A 91 -12.48 -21.12 8.10
C GLY A 91 -11.41 -21.08 9.18
N THR A 92 -10.87 -22.22 9.50
CA THR A 92 -9.53 -22.33 10.06
C THR A 92 -8.51 -21.95 8.98
N ASP A 93 -7.27 -21.59 9.36
CA ASP A 93 -6.19 -21.34 8.41
C ASP A 93 -5.99 -22.50 7.41
N ALA A 94 -6.27 -23.74 7.84
CA ALA A 94 -6.23 -24.92 7.00
C ALA A 94 -7.35 -24.92 5.95
N ASP A 95 -8.58 -24.54 6.30
CA ASP A 95 -9.71 -24.43 5.38
C ASP A 95 -9.48 -23.35 4.34
N ILE A 96 -8.89 -22.22 4.76
CA ILE A 96 -8.52 -21.11 3.87
C ILE A 96 -7.44 -21.58 2.87
N ALA A 97 -6.44 -22.31 3.33
CA ALA A 97 -5.37 -22.83 2.48
C ALA A 97 -5.87 -23.86 1.45
N GLU A 98 -6.88 -24.65 1.79
CA GLU A 98 -7.42 -25.71 0.91
C GLU A 98 -8.54 -25.21 0.00
N HIS A 99 -9.50 -24.44 0.55
CA HIS A 99 -10.73 -24.03 -0.14
C HIS A 99 -10.85 -22.53 -0.35
N GLY A 100 -9.88 -21.75 0.13
CA GLY A 100 -9.86 -20.30 0.03
C GLY A 100 -9.79 -19.82 -1.43
N LYS A 101 -10.19 -18.58 -1.60
CA LYS A 101 -10.28 -17.92 -2.90
C LYS A 101 -8.97 -17.33 -3.36
N ILE A 102 -8.77 -17.27 -4.67
CA ILE A 102 -7.71 -16.50 -5.30
C ILE A 102 -8.25 -15.11 -5.60
N VAL A 103 -7.58 -14.10 -5.08
CA VAL A 103 -7.97 -12.69 -5.24
C VAL A 103 -6.88 -11.96 -6.02
N PHE A 104 -7.29 -11.20 -7.03
CA PHE A 104 -6.40 -10.25 -7.69
C PHE A 104 -6.68 -8.84 -7.16
N ASP A 105 -5.62 -8.14 -6.77
CA ASP A 105 -5.63 -6.73 -6.41
C ASP A 105 -4.93 -5.96 -7.53
N LEU A 106 -5.71 -5.37 -8.44
CA LEU A 106 -5.19 -4.69 -9.61
C LEU A 106 -5.04 -3.19 -9.33
N TYR A 107 -3.89 -2.62 -9.67
CA TYR A 107 -3.42 -1.29 -9.25
C TYR A 107 -3.11 -1.26 -7.75
N SER A 108 -2.40 -2.29 -7.28
CA SER A 108 -2.26 -2.59 -5.84
C SER A 108 -1.41 -1.57 -5.05
N GLY A 109 -0.72 -0.65 -5.72
CA GLY A 109 0.16 0.30 -5.06
C GLY A 109 1.17 -0.38 -4.13
N THR A 110 1.24 0.04 -2.89
CA THR A 110 2.09 -0.58 -1.85
C THR A 110 1.49 -1.84 -1.21
N GLY A 111 0.48 -2.44 -1.86
CA GLY A 111 -0.10 -3.72 -1.49
C GLY A 111 -0.96 -3.70 -0.22
N THR A 112 -1.48 -2.56 0.19
CA THR A 112 -2.27 -2.45 1.41
C THR A 112 -3.55 -3.29 1.31
N ILE A 113 -4.32 -3.17 0.22
CA ILE A 113 -5.57 -3.93 0.02
C ILE A 113 -5.26 -5.43 -0.05
N ALA A 114 -4.29 -5.83 -0.87
CA ALA A 114 -3.86 -7.23 -0.98
C ALA A 114 -3.57 -7.85 0.39
N GLN A 115 -2.78 -7.16 1.22
CA GLN A 115 -2.43 -7.63 2.56
C GLN A 115 -3.63 -7.66 3.50
N MET A 116 -4.54 -6.68 3.40
CA MET A 116 -5.78 -6.67 4.18
C MET A 116 -6.70 -7.85 3.83
N LEU A 117 -6.66 -8.34 2.59
CA LEU A 117 -7.46 -9.48 2.15
C LEU A 117 -6.81 -10.84 2.42
N SER A 118 -5.52 -10.87 2.76
CA SER A 118 -4.78 -12.11 3.00
C SER A 118 -5.41 -13.06 4.01
N PRO A 119 -6.05 -12.60 5.12
CA PRO A 119 -6.67 -13.51 6.10
C PRO A 119 -7.91 -14.27 5.58
N VAL A 120 -8.51 -13.82 4.50
CA VAL A 120 -9.73 -14.42 3.91
C VAL A 120 -9.50 -15.05 2.53
N ALA A 121 -8.25 -15.05 2.06
CA ALA A 121 -7.88 -15.54 0.75
C ALA A 121 -6.83 -16.66 0.84
N LYS A 122 -6.93 -17.66 -0.02
CA LYS A 122 -5.87 -18.65 -0.22
C LYS A 122 -4.60 -18.02 -0.78
N LYS A 123 -4.78 -17.13 -1.74
CA LYS A 123 -3.70 -16.38 -2.39
C LYS A 123 -4.22 -15.02 -2.84
N VAL A 124 -3.43 -13.99 -2.63
CA VAL A 124 -3.69 -12.66 -3.19
C VAL A 124 -2.54 -12.29 -4.13
N ILE A 125 -2.86 -11.88 -5.35
CA ILE A 125 -1.89 -11.43 -6.34
C ILE A 125 -2.13 -9.95 -6.60
N GLY A 126 -1.19 -9.11 -6.17
CA GLY A 126 -1.18 -7.67 -6.43
C GLY A 126 -0.43 -7.36 -7.73
N VAL A 127 -1.01 -6.52 -8.58
CA VAL A 127 -0.37 -6.04 -9.81
C VAL A 127 -0.27 -4.52 -9.76
N GLU A 128 0.94 -4.02 -9.91
CA GLU A 128 1.24 -2.59 -9.88
C GLU A 128 2.33 -2.25 -10.90
N ILE A 129 2.19 -1.11 -11.59
CA ILE A 129 3.14 -0.70 -12.64
C ILE A 129 4.43 -0.10 -12.05
N ILE A 130 4.37 0.48 -10.86
CA ILE A 130 5.49 1.16 -10.21
C ILE A 130 6.32 0.13 -9.43
N GLU A 131 7.52 -0.17 -9.92
CA GLU A 131 8.42 -1.16 -9.31
C GLU A 131 8.72 -0.87 -7.83
N GLU A 132 8.96 0.38 -7.46
CA GLU A 132 9.24 0.80 -6.09
C GLU A 132 8.04 0.53 -5.16
N ALA A 133 6.81 0.68 -5.65
CA ALA A 133 5.62 0.35 -4.89
C ALA A 133 5.49 -1.16 -4.68
N VAL A 134 5.82 -1.96 -5.70
CA VAL A 134 5.85 -3.43 -5.61
C VAL A 134 6.87 -3.91 -4.59
N GLU A 135 8.07 -3.33 -4.57
CA GLU A 135 9.09 -3.68 -3.56
C GLU A 135 8.62 -3.29 -2.15
N ALA A 136 8.01 -2.10 -1.98
CA ALA A 136 7.42 -1.70 -0.71
C ALA A 136 6.28 -2.65 -0.27
N ALA A 137 5.47 -3.15 -1.20
CA ALA A 137 4.43 -4.15 -0.94
C ALA A 137 5.02 -5.46 -0.42
N LYS A 138 6.10 -5.95 -1.04
CA LYS A 138 6.82 -7.16 -0.61
C LYS A 138 7.45 -6.98 0.76
N GLU A 139 8.11 -5.83 1.02
CA GLU A 139 8.68 -5.51 2.34
C GLU A 139 7.60 -5.51 3.43
N ASN A 140 6.45 -4.88 3.17
CA ASN A 140 5.33 -4.83 4.11
C ASN A 140 4.71 -6.22 4.34
N ALA A 141 4.55 -7.04 3.30
CA ALA A 141 4.08 -8.41 3.45
C ALA A 141 5.03 -9.26 4.30
N GLN A 142 6.34 -9.12 4.09
CA GLN A 142 7.36 -9.76 4.91
C GLN A 142 7.33 -9.28 6.36
N LEU A 143 7.17 -7.96 6.58
CA LEU A 143 7.05 -7.36 7.92
C LEU A 143 5.87 -7.95 8.69
N ASN A 144 4.77 -8.25 7.98
CA ASN A 144 3.55 -8.83 8.54
C ASN A 144 3.54 -10.36 8.56
N GLY A 145 4.59 -11.02 8.08
CA GLY A 145 4.66 -12.50 8.03
C GLY A 145 3.65 -13.13 7.08
N LEU A 146 3.20 -12.40 6.06
CA LEU A 146 2.22 -12.88 5.08
C LEU A 146 2.93 -13.67 3.97
N HIS A 147 2.53 -14.93 3.79
CA HIS A 147 3.13 -15.82 2.81
C HIS A 147 2.22 -16.11 1.60
N ASN A 148 0.99 -15.63 1.64
CA ASN A 148 -0.03 -15.83 0.61
C ASN A 148 -0.28 -14.58 -0.23
N CYS A 149 0.55 -13.53 -0.09
CA CYS A 149 0.55 -12.34 -0.95
C CYS A 149 1.71 -12.40 -1.93
N GLU A 150 1.43 -12.27 -3.21
CA GLU A 150 2.40 -12.14 -4.29
C GLU A 150 2.23 -10.80 -4.98
N PHE A 151 3.34 -10.15 -5.37
CA PHE A 151 3.29 -8.86 -6.03
C PHE A 151 4.10 -8.86 -7.32
N ILE A 152 3.45 -8.43 -8.40
CA ILE A 152 3.98 -8.42 -9.77
C ILE A 152 4.08 -6.97 -10.25
N ALA A 153 5.30 -6.59 -10.67
CA ALA A 153 5.53 -5.31 -11.31
C ALA A 153 5.15 -5.39 -12.79
N GLY A 154 4.24 -4.53 -13.24
CA GLY A 154 3.87 -4.43 -14.64
C GLY A 154 2.53 -3.75 -14.89
N ASP A 155 2.33 -3.39 -16.15
CA ASP A 155 1.06 -2.86 -16.63
C ASP A 155 -0.01 -3.95 -16.56
N VAL A 156 -1.07 -3.72 -15.79
CA VAL A 156 -2.18 -4.66 -15.57
C VAL A 156 -2.69 -5.27 -16.88
N LEU A 157 -2.90 -4.44 -17.91
CA LEU A 157 -3.44 -4.90 -19.21
C LEU A 157 -2.46 -5.79 -19.99
N LYS A 158 -1.19 -5.78 -19.65
CA LYS A 158 -0.16 -6.60 -20.31
C LYS A 158 0.15 -7.88 -19.55
N VAL A 159 0.10 -7.82 -18.22
CA VAL A 159 0.56 -8.95 -17.40
C VAL A 159 -0.57 -9.88 -16.96
N ILE A 160 -1.82 -9.40 -16.93
CA ILE A 160 -2.95 -10.18 -16.41
C ILE A 160 -3.14 -11.51 -17.14
N ASP A 161 -2.94 -11.53 -18.46
CA ASP A 161 -3.08 -12.75 -19.27
C ASP A 161 -1.91 -13.74 -19.09
N SER A 162 -0.80 -13.29 -18.52
CA SER A 162 0.38 -14.11 -18.25
C SER A 162 0.36 -14.78 -16.87
N ILE A 163 -0.57 -14.39 -16.01
CA ILE A 163 -0.75 -14.99 -14.68
C ILE A 163 -1.45 -16.32 -14.85
N GLU A 164 -0.83 -17.41 -14.39
CA GLU A 164 -1.36 -18.78 -14.56
C GLU A 164 -2.64 -19.00 -13.75
N GLU A 165 -2.72 -18.42 -12.56
CA GLU A 165 -3.87 -18.50 -11.69
C GLU A 165 -5.08 -17.77 -12.28
N LYS A 166 -6.27 -18.31 -11.99
CA LYS A 166 -7.52 -17.64 -12.32
C LYS A 166 -8.12 -17.06 -11.03
N PRO A 167 -8.46 -15.78 -11.02
CA PRO A 167 -9.06 -15.17 -9.83
C PRO A 167 -10.51 -15.61 -9.65
N ASP A 168 -10.88 -15.87 -8.40
CA ASP A 168 -12.28 -15.96 -7.98
C ASP A 168 -12.87 -14.54 -7.79
N TYR A 169 -12.05 -13.60 -7.33
CA TYR A 169 -12.41 -12.19 -7.12
C TYR A 169 -11.31 -11.28 -7.66
N ILE A 170 -11.75 -10.13 -8.17
CA ILE A 170 -10.87 -9.04 -8.60
C ILE A 170 -11.26 -7.81 -7.81
N VAL A 171 -10.30 -7.21 -7.12
CA VAL A 171 -10.42 -5.89 -6.50
C VAL A 171 -9.78 -4.88 -7.43
N LEU A 172 -10.48 -3.77 -7.66
CA LEU A 172 -10.05 -2.69 -8.54
C LEU A 172 -10.10 -1.37 -7.76
N ASP A 173 -8.93 -0.77 -7.54
CA ASP A 173 -8.79 0.60 -7.00
C ASP A 173 -7.90 1.42 -7.94
N PRO A 174 -8.40 1.74 -9.16
CA PRO A 174 -7.62 2.40 -10.19
C PRO A 174 -7.34 3.86 -9.82
N PRO A 175 -6.31 4.49 -10.43
CA PRO A 175 -6.05 5.91 -10.29
C PRO A 175 -7.24 6.73 -10.78
N ARG A 176 -7.28 8.03 -10.42
CA ARG A 176 -8.38 8.95 -10.74
C ARG A 176 -8.71 9.05 -12.23
N ASP A 177 -7.73 8.80 -13.10
CA ASP A 177 -7.90 8.76 -14.56
C ASP A 177 -8.69 7.51 -15.02
N GLY A 178 -8.96 6.60 -14.11
CA GLY A 178 -9.69 5.36 -14.36
C GLY A 178 -8.89 4.34 -15.15
N ILE A 179 -9.56 3.24 -15.47
CA ILE A 179 -9.05 2.21 -16.37
C ILE A 179 -9.26 2.73 -17.79
N ASN A 180 -8.20 3.12 -18.49
CA ASN A 180 -8.32 3.67 -19.83
C ASN A 180 -8.52 2.54 -20.85
N PRO A 181 -9.71 2.39 -21.44
CA PRO A 181 -9.90 1.47 -22.55
C PRO A 181 -9.32 2.15 -23.80
N LYS A 182 -8.13 1.75 -24.21
CA LYS A 182 -7.64 2.03 -25.57
C LYS A 182 -7.77 0.79 -26.41
#